data_4895f6a0ff4bb97724e0fdd12ed01437
#
_entry.id   4895f6a0ff4bb97724e0fdd12ed01437
#
_cell.length_a   1.000
_cell.length_b   1.000
_cell.length_c   1.000
_cell.angle_alpha   90.00
_cell.angle_beta   90.00
_cell.angle_gamma   90.00
#
_symmetry.space_group_name_H-M   'P 1'
#
loop_
_entity.id
_entity.type
_entity.pdbx_description
1 polymer ?
#
loop_
_entity_poly.entity_id
_entity_poly.type
_entity_poly.pdbx_seq_one_letter_code
_entity_poly.pdbx_strand_id
1 'polypeptide(L)'
;MRYIPHAYQAYCERQIVEKTALALWLDMGLGKTSITLSAVNELKFNRFEVQKVLVIAPKKVAEATWQAEAAKWDHTKHLRFSTVLGSLQKRIRAVNAPADLYVINRDNVKWLVDYFRNDWPFDMVVIDEASSFKSQQAQRWKALKSVRAHIRRIVELTGTPAPHSLLDLWPQVYLLDQGERLGR
;
A
#
# COMPACT_ATOMS: atom_id res chain seq x y z
N MET A 1 10.91 -18.93 -8.51
CA MET A 1 10.78 -18.80 -9.99
C MET A 1 11.36 -17.49 -10.47
N ARG A 2 12.00 -17.50 -11.64
CA ARG A 2 12.46 -16.25 -12.26
C ARG A 2 11.25 -15.40 -12.69
N TYR A 3 11.23 -14.15 -12.29
CA TYR A 3 10.19 -13.20 -12.70
C TYR A 3 10.58 -12.57 -14.05
N ILE A 4 9.68 -12.68 -15.01
CA ILE A 4 9.82 -12.04 -16.32
C ILE A 4 8.57 -11.20 -16.53
N PRO A 5 8.62 -9.89 -16.32
CA PRO A 5 7.44 -9.04 -16.45
C PRO A 5 6.99 -8.93 -17.90
N HIS A 6 5.69 -8.91 -18.10
CA HIS A 6 5.12 -8.45 -19.36
C HIS A 6 5.42 -6.96 -19.57
N ALA A 7 5.36 -6.49 -20.81
CA ALA A 7 5.69 -5.09 -21.14
C ALA A 7 4.90 -4.07 -20.29
N TYR A 8 3.59 -4.30 -20.08
CA TYR A 8 2.76 -3.42 -19.24
C TYR A 8 3.17 -3.49 -17.75
N GLN A 9 3.57 -4.66 -17.25
CA GLN A 9 4.04 -4.81 -15.87
C GLN A 9 5.34 -4.02 -15.65
N ALA A 10 6.30 -4.19 -16.54
CA ALA A 10 7.56 -3.43 -16.49
C ALA A 10 7.32 -1.91 -16.57
N TYR A 11 6.35 -1.47 -17.37
CA TYR A 11 5.94 -0.08 -17.42
C TYR A 11 5.37 0.39 -16.07
N CYS A 12 4.45 -0.36 -15.49
CA CYS A 12 3.84 -0.04 -14.19
C CYS A 12 4.87 -0.01 -13.06
N GLU A 13 5.82 -0.95 -13.04
CA GLU A 13 6.93 -0.95 -12.08
C GLU A 13 7.74 0.34 -12.15
N ARG A 14 8.12 0.77 -13.36
CA ARG A 14 8.83 2.04 -13.55
C ARG A 14 8.01 3.22 -13.05
N GLN A 15 6.70 3.25 -13.31
CA GLN A 15 5.83 4.34 -12.83
C GLN A 15 5.80 4.42 -11.29
N ILE A 16 5.75 3.27 -10.59
CA ILE A 16 5.81 3.26 -9.11
C ILE A 16 7.17 3.77 -8.62
N VAL A 17 8.26 3.38 -9.28
CA VAL A 17 9.62 3.79 -8.90
C VAL A 17 9.84 5.29 -9.13
N GLU A 18 9.36 5.83 -10.24
CA GLU A 18 9.58 7.22 -10.64
C GLU A 18 8.65 8.21 -9.96
N LYS A 19 7.43 7.81 -9.61
CA LYS A 19 6.40 8.70 -9.05
C LYS A 19 6.21 8.49 -7.56
N THR A 20 6.07 9.59 -6.83
CA THR A 20 5.80 9.56 -5.38
C THR A 20 4.33 9.31 -5.04
N ALA A 21 3.41 9.54 -5.97
CA ALA A 21 1.99 9.25 -5.80
C ALA A 21 1.42 8.70 -7.11
N LEU A 22 0.82 7.53 -7.03
CA LEU A 22 0.31 6.81 -8.22
C LEU A 22 -0.88 5.94 -7.88
N ALA A 23 -1.87 5.93 -8.78
CA ALA A 23 -2.92 4.91 -8.80
C ALA A 23 -2.68 3.93 -9.96
N LEU A 24 -2.66 2.66 -9.68
CA LEU A 24 -2.65 1.58 -10.66
C LEU A 24 -4.05 1.00 -10.83
N TRP A 25 -4.67 1.31 -11.95
CA TRP A 25 -5.98 0.79 -12.33
C TRP A 25 -5.79 -0.36 -13.30
N LEU A 26 -5.69 -1.54 -12.76
CA LEU A 26 -5.50 -2.79 -13.51
C LEU A 26 -6.54 -3.80 -13.07
N ASP A 27 -7.09 -4.54 -14.00
CA ASP A 27 -8.05 -5.60 -13.71
C ASP A 27 -7.48 -6.67 -12.77
N MET A 28 -8.35 -7.49 -12.22
CA MET A 28 -7.95 -8.60 -11.37
C MET A 28 -7.09 -9.58 -12.17
N GLY A 29 -6.09 -10.16 -11.52
CA GLY A 29 -5.19 -11.14 -12.15
C GLY A 29 -4.04 -10.56 -12.98
N LEU A 30 -3.98 -9.24 -13.20
CA LEU A 30 -2.90 -8.61 -13.98
C LEU A 30 -1.60 -8.37 -13.20
N GLY A 31 -1.46 -8.95 -12.00
CA GLY A 31 -0.20 -8.96 -11.27
C GLY A 31 0.10 -7.69 -10.49
N LYS A 32 -0.91 -6.93 -10.03
CA LYS A 32 -0.70 -5.73 -9.21
C LYS A 32 0.25 -5.96 -8.02
N THR A 33 0.11 -7.10 -7.35
CA THR A 33 0.93 -7.46 -6.19
C THR A 33 2.40 -7.68 -6.60
N SER A 34 2.67 -8.48 -7.62
CA SER A 34 4.04 -8.74 -8.10
C SER A 34 4.71 -7.48 -8.66
N ILE A 35 3.96 -6.65 -9.41
CA ILE A 35 4.41 -5.34 -9.89
C ILE A 35 4.86 -4.47 -8.70
N THR A 36 4.02 -4.35 -7.68
CA THR A 36 4.31 -3.51 -6.51
C THR A 36 5.49 -4.06 -5.70
N LEU A 37 5.57 -5.36 -5.50
CA LEU A 37 6.69 -6.00 -4.80
C LEU A 37 8.02 -5.81 -5.53
N SER A 38 8.01 -5.90 -6.86
CA SER A 38 9.20 -5.63 -7.68
C SER A 38 9.66 -4.18 -7.54
N ALA A 39 8.72 -3.22 -7.58
CA ALA A 39 9.03 -1.81 -7.37
C ALA A 39 9.54 -1.52 -5.95
N VAL A 40 8.97 -2.15 -4.92
CA VAL A 40 9.46 -2.05 -3.54
C VAL A 40 10.88 -2.58 -3.42
N ASN A 41 11.16 -3.72 -4.04
CA ASN A 41 12.51 -4.30 -4.06
C ASN A 41 13.52 -3.32 -4.67
N GLU A 42 13.20 -2.73 -5.81
CA GLU A 42 14.03 -1.71 -6.48
C GLU A 42 14.25 -0.48 -5.59
N LEU A 43 13.18 0.08 -5.04
CA LEU A 43 13.24 1.28 -4.19
C LEU A 43 14.03 1.07 -2.91
N LYS A 44 13.91 -0.11 -2.31
CA LYS A 44 14.53 -0.40 -1.01
C LYS A 44 15.99 -0.82 -1.14
N PHE A 45 16.30 -1.76 -2.03
CA PHE A 45 17.60 -2.44 -2.06
C PHE A 45 18.55 -1.94 -3.14
N ASN A 46 18.04 -1.32 -4.20
CA ASN A 46 18.87 -0.75 -5.26
C ASN A 46 18.99 0.78 -5.15
N ARG A 47 17.89 1.46 -4.86
CA ARG A 47 17.87 2.93 -4.78
C ARG A 47 18.00 3.49 -3.37
N PHE A 48 17.74 2.69 -2.34
CA PHE A 48 17.76 3.10 -0.93
C PHE A 48 16.84 4.28 -0.62
N GLU A 49 15.73 4.39 -1.33
CA GLU A 49 14.76 5.48 -1.20
C GLU A 49 13.62 5.18 -0.23
N VAL A 50 13.42 3.90 0.13
CA VAL A 50 12.34 3.43 1.00
C VAL A 50 12.91 2.51 2.09
N GLN A 51 12.45 2.71 3.33
CA GLN A 51 12.85 1.88 4.46
C GLN A 51 11.75 0.94 4.94
N LYS A 52 10.57 1.47 5.24
CA LYS A 52 9.42 0.72 5.74
C LYS A 52 8.19 0.95 4.87
N VAL A 53 7.63 -0.15 4.38
CA VAL A 53 6.43 -0.13 3.56
C VAL A 53 5.24 -0.63 4.37
N LEU A 54 4.15 0.12 4.36
CA LEU A 54 2.86 -0.32 4.87
C LEU A 54 1.96 -0.73 3.72
N VAL A 55 1.43 -1.93 3.78
CA VAL A 55 0.39 -2.42 2.86
C VAL A 55 -0.93 -2.49 3.60
N ILE A 56 -1.92 -1.75 3.13
CA ILE A 56 -3.29 -1.76 3.66
C ILE A 56 -4.14 -2.58 2.69
N ALA A 57 -4.70 -3.69 3.15
CA ALA A 57 -5.42 -4.64 2.30
C ALA A 57 -6.70 -5.15 2.95
N PRO A 58 -7.61 -5.79 2.20
CA PRO A 58 -8.69 -6.58 2.79
C PRO A 58 -8.13 -7.67 3.70
N LYS A 59 -8.85 -8.00 4.79
CA LYS A 59 -8.36 -8.92 5.83
C LYS A 59 -7.79 -10.23 5.27
N LYS A 60 -8.52 -10.92 4.39
CA LYS A 60 -8.07 -12.17 3.79
C LYS A 60 -6.79 -12.02 2.95
N VAL A 61 -6.66 -10.90 2.27
CA VAL A 61 -5.46 -10.58 1.47
C VAL A 61 -4.28 -10.25 2.39
N ALA A 62 -4.52 -9.51 3.46
CA ALA A 62 -3.49 -9.16 4.45
C ALA A 62 -2.94 -10.39 5.19
N GLU A 63 -3.75 -11.43 5.37
CA GLU A 63 -3.33 -12.66 6.08
C GLU A 63 -2.21 -13.41 5.37
N ALA A 64 -2.24 -13.52 4.05
CA ALA A 64 -1.32 -14.42 3.33
C ALA A 64 -0.95 -13.99 1.89
N THR A 65 -1.79 -13.25 1.17
CA THR A 65 -1.63 -13.06 -0.29
C THR A 65 -0.31 -12.39 -0.66
N TRP A 66 0.05 -11.31 0.02
CA TRP A 66 1.28 -10.56 -0.25
C TRP A 66 2.53 -11.37 0.02
N GLN A 67 2.56 -12.09 1.14
CA GLN A 67 3.67 -12.95 1.54
C GLN A 67 3.84 -14.13 0.56
N ALA A 68 2.73 -14.77 0.21
CA ALA A 68 2.73 -15.88 -0.74
C ALA A 68 3.19 -15.43 -2.14
N GLU A 69 2.78 -14.26 -2.59
CA GLU A 69 3.23 -13.71 -3.88
C GLU A 69 4.73 -13.40 -3.87
N ALA A 70 5.23 -12.77 -2.81
CA ALA A 70 6.66 -12.48 -2.67
C ALA A 70 7.52 -13.75 -2.70
N ALA A 71 7.06 -14.83 -2.07
CA ALA A 71 7.77 -16.10 -1.99
C ALA A 71 7.91 -16.82 -3.35
N LYS A 72 7.07 -16.52 -4.32
CA LYS A 72 7.11 -17.15 -5.65
C LYS A 72 8.32 -16.72 -6.47
N TRP A 73 8.79 -15.49 -6.31
CA TRP A 73 9.74 -14.88 -7.23
C TRP A 73 11.13 -14.74 -6.62
N ASP A 74 12.16 -15.07 -7.38
CA ASP A 74 13.54 -15.08 -6.88
C ASP A 74 14.01 -13.72 -6.38
N HIS A 75 13.56 -12.63 -6.98
CA HIS A 75 13.96 -11.27 -6.64
C HIS A 75 13.19 -10.67 -5.45
N THR A 76 12.08 -11.27 -5.01
CA THR A 76 11.27 -10.77 -3.89
C THR A 76 11.15 -11.73 -2.71
N LYS A 77 11.57 -12.99 -2.85
CA LYS A 77 11.46 -14.01 -1.80
C LYS A 77 12.24 -13.68 -0.51
N HIS A 78 13.20 -12.77 -0.58
CA HIS A 78 14.00 -12.33 0.57
C HIS A 78 13.32 -11.21 1.38
N LEU A 79 12.25 -10.61 0.85
CA LEU A 79 11.49 -9.57 1.55
C LEU A 79 10.87 -10.10 2.84
N ARG A 80 11.11 -9.39 3.93
CA ARG A 80 10.60 -9.74 5.26
C ARG A 80 9.27 -9.06 5.50
N PHE A 81 8.29 -9.84 5.91
CA PHE A 81 6.93 -9.37 6.20
C PHE A 81 6.62 -9.43 7.69
N SER A 82 5.87 -8.45 8.16
CA SER A 82 5.19 -8.49 9.45
C SER A 82 3.69 -8.29 9.26
N THR A 83 2.91 -9.27 9.68
CA THR A 83 1.44 -9.24 9.54
C THR A 83 0.82 -8.63 10.80
N VAL A 84 0.26 -7.43 10.65
CA VAL A 84 -0.29 -6.62 11.75
C VAL A 84 -1.77 -6.91 11.92
N LEU A 85 -2.09 -8.09 12.45
CA LEU A 85 -3.45 -8.60 12.62
C LEU A 85 -3.67 -9.21 14.00
N GLY A 86 -4.93 -9.47 14.32
CA GLY A 86 -5.33 -10.17 15.54
C GLY A 86 -5.50 -9.25 16.75
N SER A 87 -5.20 -9.77 17.94
CA SER A 87 -5.36 -9.03 19.19
C SER A 87 -4.44 -7.80 19.26
N LEU A 88 -4.77 -6.87 20.15
CA LEU A 88 -3.96 -5.66 20.35
C LEU A 88 -2.48 -5.99 20.63
N GLN A 89 -2.21 -6.97 21.49
CA GLN A 89 -0.84 -7.37 21.81
C GLN A 89 -0.11 -7.95 20.60
N LYS A 90 -0.78 -8.76 19.77
CA LYS A 90 -0.21 -9.29 18.53
C LYS A 90 0.15 -8.17 17.56
N ARG A 91 -0.74 -7.19 17.40
CA ARG A 91 -0.51 -6.04 16.52
C ARG A 91 0.65 -5.18 17.00
N ILE A 92 0.75 -4.90 18.30
CA ILE A 92 1.87 -4.15 18.89
C ILE A 92 3.21 -4.87 18.65
N ARG A 93 3.27 -6.18 18.83
CA ARG A 93 4.49 -6.96 18.53
C ARG A 93 4.83 -6.87 17.05
N ALA A 94 3.83 -7.01 16.18
CA ALA A 94 4.03 -7.02 14.72
C ALA A 94 4.56 -5.68 14.19
N VAL A 95 4.04 -4.54 14.65
CA VAL A 95 4.51 -3.23 14.19
C VAL A 95 5.91 -2.88 14.71
N ASN A 96 6.35 -3.47 15.82
CA ASN A 96 7.68 -3.27 16.38
C ASN A 96 8.68 -4.34 15.92
N ALA A 97 8.26 -5.37 15.21
CA ALA A 97 9.15 -6.37 14.65
C ALA A 97 9.92 -5.79 13.44
N PRO A 98 11.19 -6.18 13.26
CA PRO A 98 11.96 -5.75 12.09
C PRO A 98 11.42 -6.44 10.83
N ALA A 99 10.95 -5.65 9.88
CA ALA A 99 10.46 -6.13 8.59
C ALA A 99 10.65 -5.07 7.49
N ASP A 100 10.51 -5.50 6.24
CA ASP A 100 10.56 -4.61 5.08
C ASP A 100 9.16 -4.11 4.72
N LEU A 101 8.16 -5.00 4.80
CA LEU A 101 6.75 -4.68 4.60
C LEU A 101 5.91 -5.09 5.81
N TYR A 102 5.02 -4.20 6.18
CA TYR A 102 4.02 -4.41 7.23
C TYR A 102 2.65 -4.47 6.57
N VAL A 103 1.93 -5.56 6.75
CA VAL A 103 0.62 -5.76 6.12
C VAL A 103 -0.47 -5.69 7.18
N ILE A 104 -1.43 -4.79 6.98
CA ILE A 104 -2.54 -4.54 7.92
C ILE A 104 -3.87 -4.59 7.18
N ASN A 105 -4.94 -5.01 7.86
CA ASN A 105 -6.28 -4.86 7.31
C ASN A 105 -6.80 -3.42 7.52
N ARG A 106 -7.63 -2.97 6.58
CA ARG A 106 -8.14 -1.59 6.54
C ARG A 106 -8.87 -1.14 7.81
N ASP A 107 -9.50 -2.07 8.54
CA ASP A 107 -10.25 -1.74 9.75
C ASP A 107 -9.34 -1.36 10.93
N ASN A 108 -8.08 -1.76 10.90
CA ASN A 108 -7.09 -1.44 11.92
C ASN A 108 -6.24 -0.19 11.59
N VAL A 109 -6.48 0.48 10.46
CA VAL A 109 -5.71 1.68 10.07
C VAL A 109 -5.85 2.80 11.09
N LYS A 110 -7.06 3.05 11.59
CA LYS A 110 -7.27 4.07 12.63
C LYS A 110 -6.44 3.78 13.88
N TRP A 111 -6.47 2.52 14.35
CA TRP A 111 -5.64 2.11 15.48
C TRP A 111 -4.14 2.34 15.22
N LEU A 112 -3.65 2.01 14.04
CA LEU A 112 -2.24 2.17 13.68
C LEU A 112 -1.81 3.64 13.71
N VAL A 113 -2.64 4.52 13.15
CA VAL A 113 -2.39 5.97 13.18
C VAL A 113 -2.40 6.50 14.61
N ASP A 114 -3.38 6.09 15.43
CA ASP A 114 -3.48 6.49 16.83
C ASP A 114 -2.30 5.97 17.66
N TYR A 115 -1.78 4.79 17.32
CA TYR A 115 -0.63 4.17 18.00
C TYR A 115 0.67 4.94 17.76
N PHE A 116 0.97 5.30 16.52
CA PHE A 116 2.21 6.02 16.19
C PHE A 116 2.10 7.53 16.33
N ARG A 117 0.92 8.11 16.15
CA ARG A 117 0.70 9.57 16.21
C ARG A 117 1.70 10.31 15.32
N ASN A 118 2.56 11.14 15.94
CA ASN A 118 3.57 11.93 15.24
C ASN A 118 4.81 11.13 14.81
N ASP A 119 4.97 9.93 15.32
CA ASP A 119 6.12 9.06 15.05
C ASP A 119 5.84 8.06 13.92
N TRP A 120 5.06 8.46 12.91
CA TRP A 120 4.71 7.62 11.78
C TRP A 120 5.95 7.08 11.05
N PRO A 121 6.18 5.75 11.04
CA PRO A 121 7.45 5.18 10.56
C PRO A 121 7.44 4.75 9.10
N PHE A 122 6.26 4.74 8.45
CA PHE A 122 6.11 4.20 7.11
C PHE A 122 6.29 5.29 6.07
N ASP A 123 7.40 5.25 5.36
CA ASP A 123 7.73 6.20 4.29
C ASP A 123 7.04 5.88 2.96
N MET A 124 6.58 4.63 2.78
CA MET A 124 5.75 4.22 1.65
C MET A 124 4.48 3.51 2.13
N VAL A 125 3.34 3.89 1.56
CA VAL A 125 2.04 3.25 1.82
C VAL A 125 1.46 2.73 0.51
N VAL A 126 1.05 1.47 0.52
CA VAL A 126 0.32 0.82 -0.57
C VAL A 126 -1.09 0.51 -0.10
N ILE A 127 -2.09 0.99 -0.83
CA ILE A 127 -3.51 0.71 -0.54
C ILE A 127 -4.01 -0.30 -1.56
N ASP A 128 -4.16 -1.53 -1.13
CA ASP A 128 -4.74 -2.59 -1.94
C ASP A 128 -6.27 -2.54 -1.86
N GLU A 129 -6.93 -2.61 -3.02
CA GLU A 129 -8.37 -2.34 -3.17
C GLU A 129 -8.74 -0.92 -2.70
N ALA A 130 -8.11 0.09 -3.29
CA ALA A 130 -8.30 1.51 -2.93
C ALA A 130 -9.76 1.99 -3.03
N SER A 131 -10.60 1.35 -3.84
CA SER A 131 -12.04 1.61 -3.91
C SER A 131 -12.75 1.47 -2.55
N SER A 132 -12.15 0.79 -1.59
CA SER A 132 -12.66 0.72 -0.20
C SER A 132 -12.48 2.01 0.60
N PHE A 133 -11.68 2.95 0.12
CA PHE A 133 -11.44 4.28 0.70
C PHE A 133 -12.29 5.38 0.07
N LYS A 134 -13.36 5.02 -0.61
CA LYS A 134 -14.27 5.92 -1.33
C LYS A 134 -15.09 6.88 -0.44
N SER A 135 -15.18 6.63 0.86
CA SER A 135 -15.95 7.48 1.77
C SER A 135 -15.02 8.39 2.59
N GLN A 136 -15.16 9.70 2.40
CA GLN A 136 -14.48 10.72 3.21
C GLN A 136 -14.86 10.65 4.70
N GLN A 137 -16.04 10.13 5.01
CA GLN A 137 -16.54 10.01 6.37
C GLN A 137 -15.99 8.78 7.09
N ALA A 138 -15.45 7.81 6.36
CA ALA A 138 -14.88 6.61 6.96
C ALA A 138 -13.71 6.95 7.88
N GLN A 139 -13.75 6.40 9.10
CA GLN A 139 -12.71 6.60 10.11
C GLN A 139 -11.30 6.29 9.59
N ARG A 140 -11.17 5.23 8.78
CA ARG A 140 -9.90 4.83 8.16
C ARG A 140 -9.34 5.87 7.19
N TRP A 141 -10.21 6.50 6.38
CA TRP A 141 -9.81 7.56 5.47
C TRP A 141 -9.33 8.81 6.23
N LYS A 142 -10.10 9.24 7.23
CA LYS A 142 -9.73 10.38 8.07
C LYS A 142 -8.41 10.15 8.80
N ALA A 143 -8.21 8.93 9.31
CA ALA A 143 -6.96 8.55 9.96
C ALA A 143 -5.78 8.64 8.98
N LEU A 144 -5.89 8.03 7.79
CA LEU A 144 -4.81 8.06 6.81
C LEU A 144 -4.54 9.47 6.30
N LYS A 145 -5.58 10.28 6.10
CA LYS A 145 -5.45 11.71 5.76
C LYS A 145 -4.61 12.46 6.79
N SER A 146 -4.78 12.19 8.09
CA SER A 146 -4.06 12.90 9.16
C SER A 146 -2.54 12.68 9.12
N VAL A 147 -2.08 11.55 8.63
CA VAL A 147 -0.64 11.22 8.50
C VAL A 147 -0.13 11.35 7.06
N ARG A 148 -0.98 11.77 6.12
CA ARG A 148 -0.61 11.83 4.70
C ARG A 148 0.65 12.65 4.42
N ALA A 149 0.87 13.75 5.14
CA ALA A 149 2.06 14.59 5.00
C ALA A 149 3.37 13.88 5.39
N HIS A 150 3.30 12.83 6.21
CA HIS A 150 4.45 12.02 6.61
C HIS A 150 4.72 10.84 5.67
N ILE A 151 3.83 10.60 4.68
CA ILE A 151 3.97 9.53 3.69
C ILE A 151 4.69 10.11 2.47
N ARG A 152 5.90 9.66 2.23
CA ARG A 152 6.71 10.13 1.08
C ARG A 152 6.24 9.53 -0.24
N ARG A 153 5.79 8.28 -0.22
CA ARG A 153 5.28 7.56 -1.40
C ARG A 153 3.95 6.89 -1.10
N ILE A 154 3.00 7.02 -2.01
CA ILE A 154 1.70 6.37 -1.90
C ILE A 154 1.31 5.73 -3.23
N VAL A 155 0.89 4.47 -3.17
CA VAL A 155 0.41 3.71 -4.32
C VAL A 155 -0.98 3.17 -4.00
N GLU A 156 -1.93 3.43 -4.87
CA GLU A 156 -3.27 2.88 -4.80
C GLU A 156 -3.47 1.83 -5.88
N LEU A 157 -3.94 0.65 -5.49
CA LEU A 157 -4.20 -0.48 -6.38
C LEU A 157 -5.70 -0.75 -6.41
N THR A 158 -6.30 -0.79 -7.60
CA THR A 158 -7.70 -1.21 -7.75
C THR A 158 -8.00 -1.68 -9.17
N GLY A 159 -8.96 -2.61 -9.30
CA GLY A 159 -9.57 -2.96 -10.58
C GLY A 159 -10.82 -2.14 -10.89
N THR A 160 -11.43 -1.52 -9.87
CA THR A 160 -12.68 -0.76 -9.99
C THR A 160 -12.55 0.60 -9.30
N PRO A 161 -11.97 1.61 -9.98
CA PRO A 161 -11.69 2.91 -9.33
C PRO A 161 -12.97 3.68 -8.93
N ALA A 162 -14.02 3.63 -9.74
CA ALA A 162 -15.28 4.34 -9.51
C ALA A 162 -16.48 3.40 -9.70
N PRO A 163 -16.82 2.58 -8.68
CA PRO A 163 -17.84 1.55 -8.83
C PRO A 163 -19.28 2.11 -9.01
N HIS A 164 -19.57 3.31 -8.50
CA HIS A 164 -20.92 3.86 -8.51
C HIS A 164 -21.01 5.29 -9.06
N SER A 165 -20.05 6.15 -8.73
CA SER A 165 -20.03 7.54 -9.18
C SER A 165 -18.62 8.12 -9.22
N LEU A 166 -18.46 9.24 -9.96
CA LEU A 166 -17.21 10.00 -9.98
C LEU A 166 -16.86 10.59 -8.60
N LEU A 167 -17.86 10.81 -7.75
CA LEU A 167 -17.63 11.27 -6.37
C LEU A 167 -16.89 10.24 -5.52
N ASP A 168 -16.97 8.96 -5.87
CA ASP A 168 -16.20 7.90 -5.21
C ASP A 168 -14.68 8.00 -5.47
N LEU A 169 -14.27 8.75 -6.51
CA LEU A 169 -12.87 8.99 -6.82
C LEU A 169 -12.23 10.07 -5.95
N TRP A 170 -13.03 11.04 -5.48
CA TRP A 170 -12.47 12.19 -4.75
C TRP A 170 -11.62 11.77 -3.54
N PRO A 171 -12.07 10.87 -2.64
CA PRO A 171 -11.26 10.49 -1.49
C PRO A 171 -9.96 9.77 -1.87
N GLN A 172 -9.97 9.00 -2.96
CA GLN A 172 -8.79 8.30 -3.47
C GLN A 172 -7.80 9.31 -4.06
N VAL A 173 -8.26 10.17 -4.96
CA VAL A 173 -7.42 11.22 -5.57
C VAL A 173 -6.85 12.16 -4.50
N TYR A 174 -7.65 12.51 -3.49
CA TYR A 174 -7.17 13.34 -2.38
C TYR A 174 -6.00 12.70 -1.62
N LEU A 175 -6.02 11.39 -1.39
CA LEU A 175 -4.90 10.69 -0.75
C LEU A 175 -3.64 10.70 -1.61
N LEU A 176 -3.77 10.77 -2.93
CA LEU A 176 -2.62 10.87 -3.83
C LEU A 176 -1.99 12.27 -3.82
N ASP A 177 -2.79 13.31 -3.96
CA ASP A 177 -2.31 14.67 -4.26
C ASP A 177 -2.69 15.74 -3.22
N GLN A 178 -3.31 15.34 -2.11
CA GLN A 178 -3.72 16.24 -1.02
C GLN A 178 -4.69 17.35 -1.45
N GLY A 179 -5.45 17.11 -2.51
CA GLY A 179 -6.47 18.01 -3.01
C GLY A 179 -6.01 19.00 -4.09
N GLU A 180 -4.86 18.78 -4.71
CA GLU A 180 -4.39 19.66 -5.79
C GLU A 180 -5.30 19.63 -7.02
N ARG A 181 -5.77 18.43 -7.43
CA ARG A 181 -6.53 18.26 -8.67
C ARG A 181 -8.02 18.48 -8.52
N LEU A 182 -8.61 17.95 -7.47
CA LEU A 182 -10.08 17.95 -7.27
C LEU A 182 -10.56 18.90 -6.17
N GLY A 183 -9.65 19.71 -5.63
CA GLY A 183 -9.96 20.66 -4.56
C GLY A 183 -9.92 20.03 -3.16
N ARG A 184 -10.04 20.89 -2.15
CA ARG A 184 -10.00 20.53 -0.72
C ARG A 184 -11.39 20.41 -0.12
#